data_68f85244ee5ae0070dc5a42b0a7cbcfa
#
_entry.id   68f85244ee5ae0070dc5a42b0a7cbcfa
#
_cell.length_a   1.000
_cell.length_b   1.000
_cell.length_c   1.000
_cell.angle_alpha   90.00
_cell.angle_beta   90.00
_cell.angle_gamma   90.00
#
_symmetry.space_group_name_H-M   'P 1'
#
loop_
_entity.id
_entity.type
_entity.pdbx_description
1 polymer ?
#
loop_
_entity_poly.entity_id
_entity_poly.type
_entity_poly.pdbx_seq_one_letter_code
_entity_poly.pdbx_strand_id
1 'polypeptide(L)'
;GFVKILHSLIIISLLLMMTSGLQIYNATPVFGGKTGWQVPKWATLGGWLAGGRDWHFTVMWVFSFTLLIYGIYIFLTQRWKKRFFSQQDLKALQVGQNPKRRTYAWHRLIYTSIIPILILAIGSGLAMYQPAQLHWLSRLFINWQTLRTIHFLTVPISLLFILVHLIMGIRAGGLRLTRSMFRF
;
A
#
# COMPACT_ATOMS: atom_id res chain seq x y z
N GLY A 1 15.09 -6.31 14.86
CA GLY A 1 15.71 -7.03 13.78
C GLY A 1 15.21 -6.68 12.38
N PHE A 2 15.78 -7.37 11.40
CA PHE A 2 15.65 -7.10 9.95
C PHE A 2 14.22 -6.80 9.46
N VAL A 3 13.25 -7.65 9.82
CA VAL A 3 11.84 -7.45 9.44
C VAL A 3 11.25 -6.14 9.95
N LYS A 4 11.66 -5.70 11.13
CA LYS A 4 11.17 -4.43 11.70
C LYS A 4 11.70 -3.24 10.91
N ILE A 5 12.96 -3.30 10.48
CA ILE A 5 13.58 -2.27 9.63
C ILE A 5 12.85 -2.18 8.30
N LEU A 6 12.64 -3.31 7.61
CA LEU A 6 11.90 -3.33 6.35
C LEU A 6 10.47 -2.81 6.51
N HIS A 7 9.78 -3.20 7.57
CA HIS A 7 8.42 -2.72 7.84
C HIS A 7 8.37 -1.21 8.09
N SER A 8 9.33 -0.67 8.86
CA SER A 8 9.44 0.79 9.07
C SER A 8 9.74 1.53 7.77
N LEU A 9 10.65 1.02 6.94
CA LEU A 9 10.95 1.59 5.62
C LEU A 9 9.74 1.57 4.70
N ILE A 10 8.96 0.49 4.68
CA ILE A 10 7.71 0.40 3.91
C ILE A 10 6.72 1.46 4.38
N ILE A 11 6.51 1.62 5.70
CA ILE A 11 5.57 2.62 6.22
C ILE A 11 6.01 4.04 5.84
N ILE A 12 7.27 4.38 6.10
CA ILE A 12 7.80 5.73 5.84
C ILE A 12 7.72 6.04 4.34
N SER A 13 8.22 5.14 3.50
CA SER A 13 8.19 5.35 2.05
C SER A 13 6.76 5.39 1.50
N LEU A 14 5.83 4.59 2.02
CA LEU A 14 4.42 4.64 1.63
C LEU A 14 3.78 5.98 1.98
N LEU A 15 4.03 6.52 3.17
CA LEU A 15 3.51 7.85 3.57
C LEU A 15 4.09 8.97 2.71
N LEU A 16 5.39 8.93 2.39
CA LEU A 16 6.02 9.89 1.49
C LEU A 16 5.46 9.79 0.06
N MET A 17 5.21 8.56 -0.43
CA MET A 17 4.58 8.31 -1.73
C MET A 17 3.15 8.87 -1.78
N MET A 18 2.35 8.65 -0.72
CA MET A 18 0.99 9.17 -0.65
C MET A 18 0.97 10.70 -0.65
N THR A 19 1.72 11.33 0.22
CA THR A 19 1.73 12.79 0.36
C THR A 19 2.29 13.50 -0.87
N SER A 20 3.33 12.96 -1.49
CA SER A 20 3.86 13.48 -2.76
C SER A 20 2.93 13.21 -3.94
N GLY A 21 2.27 12.05 -3.98
CA GLY A 21 1.23 11.73 -4.96
C GLY A 21 0.02 12.66 -4.87
N LEU A 22 -0.41 13.03 -3.66
CA LEU A 22 -1.47 14.02 -3.45
C LEU A 22 -1.07 15.42 -3.92
N GLN A 23 0.23 15.78 -3.84
CA GLN A 23 0.74 17.02 -4.43
C GLN A 23 0.63 17.01 -5.97
N ILE A 24 0.96 15.88 -6.60
CA ILE A 24 0.80 15.70 -8.05
C ILE A 24 -0.68 15.76 -8.43
N TYR A 25 -1.55 15.11 -7.66
CA TYR A 25 -3.00 15.17 -7.83
C TYR A 25 -3.52 16.61 -7.83
N ASN A 26 -3.09 17.44 -6.88
CA ASN A 26 -3.52 18.84 -6.76
C ASN A 26 -3.18 19.70 -7.99
N ALA A 27 -2.12 19.38 -8.71
CA ALA A 27 -1.77 20.09 -9.93
C ALA A 27 -2.75 19.78 -11.08
N THR A 28 -3.29 18.57 -11.10
CA THR A 28 -4.25 18.13 -12.13
C THR A 28 -5.21 17.11 -11.51
N PRO A 29 -6.25 17.57 -10.77
CA PRO A 29 -7.19 16.68 -10.13
C PRO A 29 -7.83 15.68 -11.09
N VAL A 30 -7.93 14.43 -10.64
CA VAL A 30 -8.54 13.34 -11.43
C VAL A 30 -10.04 13.55 -11.59
N PHE A 31 -10.69 14.14 -10.56
CA PHE A 31 -12.10 14.44 -10.53
C PHE A 31 -12.31 15.95 -10.59
N GLY A 32 -13.13 16.42 -11.51
CA GLY A 32 -13.49 17.83 -11.67
C GLY A 32 -12.46 18.71 -12.38
N GLY A 33 -11.38 18.15 -12.91
CA GLY A 33 -10.35 18.90 -13.65
C GLY A 33 -9.71 20.02 -12.81
N LYS A 34 -9.41 21.17 -13.43
CA LYS A 34 -8.74 22.30 -12.75
C LYS A 34 -9.57 22.92 -11.60
N THR A 35 -10.89 22.79 -11.63
CA THR A 35 -11.83 23.25 -10.60
C THR A 35 -12.18 22.14 -9.61
N GLY A 36 -11.58 20.96 -9.76
CA GLY A 36 -11.83 19.81 -8.91
C GLY A 36 -11.39 20.02 -7.47
N TRP A 37 -11.85 19.12 -6.60
CA TRP A 37 -11.48 19.12 -5.20
C TRP A 37 -9.95 18.95 -5.04
N GLN A 38 -9.34 19.78 -4.21
CA GLN A 38 -7.92 19.75 -3.90
C GLN A 38 -7.70 19.32 -2.45
N VAL A 39 -6.63 18.58 -2.24
CA VAL A 39 -6.19 18.16 -0.92
C VAL A 39 -5.51 19.33 -0.21
N PRO A 40 -5.77 19.57 1.09
CA PRO A 40 -5.12 20.64 1.85
C PRO A 40 -3.60 20.53 1.80
N LYS A 41 -2.92 21.69 1.76
CA LYS A 41 -1.43 21.77 1.64
C LYS A 41 -0.68 21.00 2.73
N TRP A 42 -1.21 20.94 3.93
CA TRP A 42 -0.60 20.19 5.03
C TRP A 42 -0.55 18.67 4.83
N ALA A 43 -1.39 18.14 3.93
CA ALA A 43 -1.42 16.71 3.59
C ALA A 43 -0.60 16.38 2.33
N THR A 44 0.11 17.36 1.76
CA THR A 44 0.89 17.22 0.53
C THR A 44 2.37 17.45 0.77
N LEU A 45 3.23 16.80 -0.02
CA LEU A 45 4.68 16.93 0.05
C LEU A 45 5.26 17.40 -1.28
N GLY A 46 6.20 18.35 -1.24
CA GLY A 46 6.92 18.86 -2.40
C GLY A 46 6.56 20.31 -2.78
N GLY A 47 5.50 20.88 -2.17
CA GLY A 47 5.11 22.30 -2.31
C GLY A 47 4.50 22.69 -3.67
N TRP A 48 4.97 22.10 -4.77
CA TRP A 48 4.54 22.32 -6.14
C TRP A 48 4.67 21.04 -7.00
N LEU A 49 4.22 21.08 -8.26
CA LEU A 49 4.15 19.88 -9.11
C LEU A 49 5.51 19.18 -9.29
N ALA A 50 6.56 19.95 -9.62
CA ALA A 50 7.88 19.34 -9.85
C ALA A 50 8.44 18.76 -8.55
N GLY A 51 8.39 19.49 -7.42
CA GLY A 51 8.82 18.96 -6.14
C GLY A 51 8.02 17.72 -5.70
N GLY A 52 6.70 17.68 -5.95
CA GLY A 52 5.89 16.50 -5.73
C GLY A 52 6.36 15.30 -6.57
N ARG A 53 6.68 15.53 -7.86
CA ARG A 53 7.20 14.49 -8.76
C ARG A 53 8.58 13.99 -8.34
N ASP A 54 9.49 14.88 -7.96
CA ASP A 54 10.85 14.54 -7.52
C ASP A 54 10.79 13.62 -6.28
N TRP A 55 10.00 14.00 -5.28
CA TRP A 55 9.77 13.14 -4.11
C TRP A 55 9.14 11.81 -4.48
N HIS A 56 8.08 11.84 -5.27
CA HIS A 56 7.33 10.64 -5.63
C HIS A 56 8.22 9.63 -6.38
N PHE A 57 8.95 10.08 -7.40
CA PHE A 57 9.78 9.20 -8.22
C PHE A 57 11.04 8.72 -7.49
N THR A 58 11.62 9.53 -6.60
CA THR A 58 12.75 9.10 -5.77
C THR A 58 12.31 8.03 -4.77
N VAL A 59 11.23 8.29 -4.05
CA VAL A 59 10.75 7.37 -3.01
C VAL A 59 10.12 6.10 -3.60
N MET A 60 9.58 6.16 -4.81
CA MET A 60 9.05 4.99 -5.54
C MET A 60 10.08 3.85 -5.64
N TRP A 61 11.34 4.16 -5.90
CA TRP A 61 12.39 3.16 -5.97
C TRP A 61 12.71 2.56 -4.59
N VAL A 62 12.81 3.40 -3.57
CA VAL A 62 13.02 2.94 -2.18
C VAL A 62 11.88 2.01 -1.75
N PHE A 63 10.64 2.40 -2.01
CA PHE A 63 9.45 1.61 -1.70
C PHE A 63 9.45 0.28 -2.43
N SER A 64 9.64 0.31 -3.76
CA SER A 64 9.60 -0.90 -4.61
C SER A 64 10.72 -1.89 -4.25
N PHE A 65 11.95 -1.42 -4.05
CA PHE A 65 13.06 -2.29 -3.65
C PHE A 65 12.87 -2.85 -2.24
N THR A 66 12.36 -2.07 -1.31
CA THR A 66 12.07 -2.55 0.05
C THR A 66 10.99 -3.65 0.04
N LEU A 67 9.93 -3.46 -0.75
CA LEU A 67 8.90 -4.49 -0.94
C LEU A 67 9.45 -5.75 -1.61
N LEU A 68 10.30 -5.60 -2.62
CA LEU A 68 10.94 -6.74 -3.30
C LEU A 68 11.80 -7.55 -2.31
N ILE A 69 12.66 -6.87 -1.55
CA ILE A 69 13.51 -7.51 -0.53
C ILE A 69 12.63 -8.22 0.52
N TYR A 70 11.55 -7.56 0.96
CA TYR A 70 10.62 -8.16 1.91
C TYR A 70 9.90 -9.38 1.34
N GLY A 71 9.46 -9.31 0.09
CA GLY A 71 8.85 -10.44 -0.63
C GLY A 71 9.80 -11.63 -0.76
N ILE A 72 11.04 -11.40 -1.21
CA ILE A 72 12.08 -12.42 -1.31
C ILE A 72 12.34 -13.05 0.08
N TYR A 73 12.48 -12.23 1.11
CA TYR A 73 12.68 -12.71 2.49
C TYR A 73 11.54 -13.62 2.96
N ILE A 74 10.29 -13.22 2.75
CA ILE A 74 9.11 -14.03 3.13
C ILE A 74 9.09 -15.35 2.37
N PHE A 75 9.43 -15.32 1.09
CA PHE A 75 9.45 -16.50 0.23
C PHE A 75 10.55 -17.48 0.65
N LEU A 76 11.81 -17.02 0.76
CA LEU A 76 12.96 -17.86 1.15
C LEU A 76 12.81 -18.45 2.55
N THR A 77 12.26 -17.69 3.50
CA THR A 77 12.03 -18.16 4.88
C THR A 77 10.73 -18.97 5.03
N GLN A 78 10.00 -19.21 3.95
CA GLN A 78 8.71 -19.92 3.96
C GLN A 78 7.67 -19.35 4.92
N ARG A 79 7.85 -18.11 5.35
CA ARG A 79 6.94 -17.43 6.29
C ARG A 79 5.59 -17.10 5.67
N TRP A 80 5.50 -17.06 4.34
CA TRP A 80 4.26 -16.88 3.61
C TRP A 80 3.20 -17.93 3.98
N LYS A 81 3.60 -19.19 4.23
CA LYS A 81 2.69 -20.28 4.66
C LYS A 81 1.97 -19.98 5.97
N LYS A 82 2.64 -19.24 6.88
CA LYS A 82 2.09 -18.89 8.20
C LYS A 82 1.40 -17.52 8.22
N ARG A 83 1.73 -16.63 7.29
CA ARG A 83 1.25 -15.24 7.29
C ARG A 83 0.09 -14.98 6.36
N PHE A 84 0.05 -15.67 5.21
CA PHE A 84 -1.02 -15.45 4.23
C PHE A 84 -2.26 -16.25 4.57
N PHE A 85 -3.38 -15.75 4.08
CA PHE A 85 -4.67 -16.37 4.23
C PHE A 85 -4.68 -17.77 3.59
N SER A 86 -5.24 -18.74 4.29
CA SER A 86 -5.25 -20.15 3.90
C SER A 86 -6.69 -20.71 3.85
N GLN A 87 -6.86 -21.87 3.23
CA GLN A 87 -8.15 -22.58 3.23
C GLN A 87 -8.65 -22.91 4.65
N GLN A 88 -7.72 -23.14 5.60
CA GLN A 88 -8.10 -23.35 7.00
C GLN A 88 -8.66 -22.09 7.66
N ASP A 89 -8.18 -20.92 7.25
CA ASP A 89 -8.72 -19.64 7.72
C ASP A 89 -10.09 -19.38 7.13
N LEU A 90 -10.33 -19.75 5.87
CA LEU A 90 -11.65 -19.68 5.25
C LEU A 90 -12.67 -20.53 6.02
N LYS A 91 -12.32 -21.78 6.34
CA LYS A 91 -13.17 -22.65 7.18
C LYS A 91 -13.42 -22.06 8.57
N ALA A 92 -12.40 -21.42 9.17
CA ALA A 92 -12.55 -20.76 10.46
C ALA A 92 -13.49 -19.55 10.43
N LEU A 93 -13.58 -18.86 9.30
CA LEU A 93 -14.52 -17.75 9.11
C LEU A 93 -15.95 -18.22 8.87
N GLN A 94 -16.14 -19.32 8.14
CA GLN A 94 -17.46 -19.84 7.77
C GLN A 94 -18.12 -20.65 8.88
N VAL A 95 -17.38 -21.52 9.54
CA VAL A 95 -17.93 -22.53 10.47
C VAL A 95 -17.33 -22.44 11.87
N GLY A 96 -16.32 -21.57 12.08
CA GLY A 96 -15.53 -21.55 13.30
C GLY A 96 -16.27 -21.01 14.52
N GLN A 97 -16.45 -21.85 15.53
CA GLN A 97 -17.03 -21.50 16.82
C GLN A 97 -16.04 -20.80 17.76
N ASN A 98 -14.71 -20.84 17.46
CA ASN A 98 -13.68 -20.24 18.30
C ASN A 98 -13.42 -18.77 17.92
N PRO A 99 -13.80 -17.79 18.78
CA PRO A 99 -13.66 -16.36 18.47
C PRO A 99 -12.22 -15.93 18.23
N LYS A 100 -11.26 -16.49 18.97
CA LYS A 100 -9.83 -16.17 18.82
C LYS A 100 -9.32 -16.58 17.44
N ARG A 101 -9.64 -17.80 16.99
CA ARG A 101 -9.25 -18.30 15.67
C ARG A 101 -9.86 -17.47 14.55
N ARG A 102 -11.12 -17.05 14.71
CA ARG A 102 -11.82 -16.19 13.76
C ARG A 102 -11.17 -14.81 13.64
N THR A 103 -10.75 -14.21 14.76
CA THR A 103 -9.99 -12.94 14.76
C THR A 103 -8.66 -13.09 14.03
N TYR A 104 -7.94 -14.18 14.25
CA TYR A 104 -6.69 -14.46 13.52
C TYR A 104 -6.92 -14.65 12.01
N ALA A 105 -7.97 -15.34 11.61
CA ALA A 105 -8.31 -15.53 10.21
C ALA A 105 -8.63 -14.19 9.51
N TRP A 106 -9.39 -13.31 10.17
CA TRP A 106 -9.62 -11.94 9.69
C TRP A 106 -8.33 -11.14 9.55
N HIS A 107 -7.46 -11.18 10.55
CA HIS A 107 -6.17 -10.49 10.48
C HIS A 107 -5.32 -10.97 9.29
N ARG A 108 -5.29 -12.28 9.02
CA ARG A 108 -4.56 -12.85 7.88
C ARG A 108 -5.21 -12.49 6.54
N LEU A 109 -6.53 -12.46 6.47
CA LEU A 109 -7.25 -12.02 5.27
C LEU A 109 -6.91 -10.57 4.92
N ILE A 110 -7.00 -9.66 5.90
CA ILE A 110 -6.66 -8.25 5.74
C ILE A 110 -5.18 -8.11 5.36
N TYR A 111 -4.27 -8.80 6.05
CA TYR A 111 -2.85 -8.78 5.70
C TYR A 111 -2.59 -9.24 4.26
N THR A 112 -3.32 -10.24 3.77
CA THR A 112 -3.16 -10.76 2.42
C THR A 112 -3.77 -9.82 1.37
N SER A 113 -4.85 -9.13 1.70
CA SER A 113 -5.56 -8.24 0.76
C SER A 113 -4.76 -7.01 0.34
N ILE A 114 -3.69 -6.64 1.08
CA ILE A 114 -2.81 -5.55 0.65
C ILE A 114 -2.00 -5.89 -0.61
N ILE A 115 -1.72 -7.18 -0.84
CA ILE A 115 -0.87 -7.60 -1.97
C ILE A 115 -1.43 -7.15 -3.32
N PRO A 116 -2.70 -7.46 -3.69
CA PRO A 116 -3.25 -6.99 -4.95
C PRO A 116 -3.33 -5.46 -5.03
N ILE A 117 -3.56 -4.76 -3.91
CA ILE A 117 -3.57 -3.30 -3.87
C ILE A 117 -2.18 -2.74 -4.21
N LEU A 118 -1.11 -3.29 -3.62
CA LEU A 118 0.27 -2.87 -3.90
C LEU A 118 0.71 -3.22 -5.33
N ILE A 119 0.32 -4.39 -5.83
CA ILE A 119 0.58 -4.76 -7.24
C ILE A 119 -0.10 -3.76 -8.18
N LEU A 120 -1.34 -3.40 -7.90
CA LEU A 120 -2.09 -2.42 -8.70
C LEU A 120 -1.45 -1.03 -8.60
N ALA A 121 -1.05 -0.59 -7.40
CA ALA A 121 -0.38 0.70 -7.19
C ALA A 121 0.95 0.79 -7.94
N ILE A 122 1.80 -0.24 -7.84
CA ILE A 122 3.10 -0.30 -8.52
C ILE A 122 2.89 -0.41 -10.03
N GLY A 123 2.04 -1.31 -10.49
CA GLY A 123 1.78 -1.52 -11.92
C GLY A 123 1.22 -0.27 -12.60
N SER A 124 0.21 0.37 -12.01
CA SER A 124 -0.34 1.63 -12.54
C SER A 124 0.65 2.78 -12.45
N GLY A 125 1.45 2.87 -11.38
CA GLY A 125 2.51 3.86 -11.23
C GLY A 125 3.60 3.72 -12.30
N LEU A 126 4.10 2.52 -12.52
CA LEU A 126 5.10 2.23 -13.56
C LEU A 126 4.56 2.52 -14.97
N ALA A 127 3.30 2.17 -15.24
CA ALA A 127 2.65 2.47 -16.52
C ALA A 127 2.57 3.98 -16.80
N MET A 128 2.42 4.81 -15.76
CA MET A 128 2.45 6.27 -15.89
C MET A 128 3.86 6.87 -15.93
N TYR A 129 4.81 6.22 -15.26
CA TYR A 129 6.19 6.71 -15.17
C TYR A 129 6.94 6.56 -16.50
N GLN A 130 6.77 5.43 -17.19
CA GLN A 130 7.44 5.11 -18.47
C GLN A 130 6.42 4.60 -19.50
N PRO A 131 5.47 5.44 -19.95
CA PRO A 131 4.36 4.99 -20.80
C PRO A 131 4.80 4.49 -22.18
N ALA A 132 5.92 5.00 -22.71
CA ALA A 132 6.45 4.56 -24.00
C ALA A 132 7.11 3.17 -23.90
N GLN A 133 7.96 2.97 -22.89
CA GLN A 133 8.68 1.71 -22.66
C GLN A 133 7.77 0.60 -22.14
N LEU A 134 6.78 0.96 -21.32
CA LEU A 134 5.82 0.03 -20.71
C LEU A 134 4.43 0.15 -21.35
N HIS A 135 4.41 0.37 -22.67
CA HIS A 135 3.17 0.54 -23.42
C HIS A 135 2.20 -0.65 -23.28
N TRP A 136 2.74 -1.87 -23.22
CA TRP A 136 1.94 -3.07 -22.98
C TRP A 136 1.21 -3.02 -21.62
N LEU A 137 1.84 -2.47 -20.58
CA LEU A 137 1.25 -2.31 -19.25
C LEU A 137 0.20 -1.21 -19.25
N SER A 138 0.47 -0.08 -19.92
CA SER A 138 -0.49 1.02 -20.04
C SER A 138 -1.78 0.61 -20.76
N ARG A 139 -1.69 -0.28 -21.75
CA ARG A 139 -2.85 -0.82 -22.47
C ARG A 139 -3.84 -1.59 -21.60
N LEU A 140 -3.39 -2.18 -20.48
CA LEU A 140 -4.27 -2.91 -19.55
C LEU A 140 -5.30 -1.98 -18.89
N PHE A 141 -5.07 -0.67 -18.89
CA PHE A 141 -5.91 0.31 -18.22
C PHE A 141 -6.85 1.09 -19.15
N ILE A 142 -7.08 0.58 -20.39
CA ILE A 142 -8.01 1.13 -21.37
C ILE A 142 -7.56 2.50 -21.91
N ASN A 143 -7.42 3.50 -21.04
CA ASN A 143 -6.99 4.85 -21.41
C ASN A 143 -6.24 5.54 -20.26
N TRP A 144 -5.61 6.68 -20.58
CA TRP A 144 -4.80 7.46 -19.63
C TRP A 144 -5.59 7.97 -18.43
N GLN A 145 -6.83 8.38 -18.60
CA GLN A 145 -7.66 8.88 -17.50
C GLN A 145 -8.04 7.75 -16.54
N THR A 146 -8.40 6.59 -17.05
CA THR A 146 -8.69 5.40 -16.24
C THR A 146 -7.45 4.97 -15.44
N LEU A 147 -6.27 4.96 -16.09
CA LEU A 147 -4.99 4.65 -15.42
C LEU A 147 -4.72 5.60 -14.24
N ARG A 148 -4.86 6.91 -14.45
CA ARG A 148 -4.70 7.93 -13.39
C ARG A 148 -5.71 7.73 -12.25
N THR A 149 -6.97 7.47 -12.60
CA THR A 149 -8.05 7.25 -11.63
C THR A 149 -7.76 6.03 -10.76
N ILE A 150 -7.40 4.91 -11.39
CA ILE A 150 -7.07 3.67 -10.67
C ILE A 150 -5.88 3.90 -9.73
N HIS A 151 -4.81 4.53 -10.22
CA HIS A 151 -3.64 4.81 -9.39
C HIS A 151 -3.99 5.72 -8.21
N PHE A 152 -4.75 6.78 -8.44
CA PHE A 152 -5.23 7.66 -7.37
C PHE A 152 -6.06 6.91 -6.32
N LEU A 153 -6.96 6.03 -6.74
CA LEU A 153 -7.81 5.26 -5.84
C LEU A 153 -7.04 4.30 -4.94
N THR A 154 -5.81 3.94 -5.31
CA THR A 154 -4.95 3.16 -4.40
C THR A 154 -4.60 3.91 -3.12
N VAL A 155 -4.62 5.26 -3.10
CA VAL A 155 -4.35 6.08 -1.92
C VAL A 155 -5.43 5.90 -0.84
N PRO A 156 -6.72 6.22 -1.07
CA PRO A 156 -7.75 6.04 -0.05
C PRO A 156 -7.93 4.57 0.35
N ILE A 157 -7.77 3.63 -0.58
CA ILE A 157 -7.84 2.20 -0.28
C ILE A 157 -6.69 1.78 0.64
N SER A 158 -5.46 2.24 0.38
CA SER A 158 -4.31 1.95 1.24
C SER A 158 -4.44 2.59 2.62
N LEU A 159 -4.98 3.82 2.72
CA LEU A 159 -5.27 4.45 4.00
C LEU A 159 -6.29 3.65 4.82
N LEU A 160 -7.36 3.21 4.20
CA LEU A 160 -8.36 2.34 4.84
C LEU A 160 -7.71 1.04 5.31
N PHE A 161 -6.88 0.43 4.45
CA PHE A 161 -6.14 -0.78 4.81
C PHE A 161 -5.23 -0.56 6.02
N ILE A 162 -4.44 0.52 6.05
CA ILE A 162 -3.55 0.84 7.17
C ILE A 162 -4.36 0.96 8.47
N LEU A 163 -5.49 1.65 8.44
CA LEU A 163 -6.37 1.82 9.60
C LEU A 163 -6.89 0.46 10.10
N VAL A 164 -7.44 -0.34 9.20
CA VAL A 164 -7.99 -1.67 9.55
C VAL A 164 -6.88 -2.61 10.03
N HIS A 165 -5.71 -2.59 9.38
CA HIS A 165 -4.55 -3.39 9.78
C HIS A 165 -4.09 -3.02 11.20
N LEU A 166 -4.02 -1.74 11.51
CA LEU A 166 -3.65 -1.23 12.86
C LEU A 166 -4.67 -1.69 13.92
N ILE A 167 -5.97 -1.51 13.65
CA ILE A 167 -7.04 -1.93 14.57
C ILE A 167 -6.97 -3.44 14.83
N MET A 168 -6.80 -4.23 13.78
CA MET A 168 -6.70 -5.68 13.91
C MET A 168 -5.43 -6.13 14.61
N GLY A 169 -4.30 -5.43 14.39
CA GLY A 169 -3.05 -5.65 15.12
C GLY A 169 -3.22 -5.42 16.63
N ILE A 170 -3.90 -4.35 17.01
CA ILE A 170 -4.21 -4.05 18.40
C ILE A 170 -5.15 -5.12 19.01
N ARG A 171 -6.17 -5.54 18.28
CA ARG A 171 -7.10 -6.60 18.72
C ARG A 171 -6.44 -7.98 18.86
N ALA A 172 -5.49 -8.30 17.98
CA ALA A 172 -4.82 -9.61 17.98
C ALA A 172 -3.70 -9.72 19.03
N GLY A 173 -2.95 -8.64 19.31
CA GLY A 173 -1.76 -8.68 20.16
C GLY A 173 -1.61 -7.53 21.14
N GLY A 174 -2.61 -6.65 21.23
CA GLY A 174 -2.62 -5.47 22.10
C GLY A 174 -1.59 -4.40 21.71
N LEU A 175 -1.61 -3.28 22.43
CA LEU A 175 -0.67 -2.17 22.23
C LEU A 175 0.80 -2.57 22.42
N ARG A 176 1.07 -3.62 23.20
CA ARG A 176 2.43 -4.14 23.42
C ARG A 176 3.03 -4.72 22.14
N LEU A 177 2.24 -5.44 21.36
CA LEU A 177 2.68 -5.98 20.06
C LEU A 177 2.97 -4.84 19.08
N THR A 178 2.06 -3.88 18.97
CA THR A 178 2.22 -2.72 18.09
C THR A 178 3.47 -1.91 18.44
N ARG A 179 3.67 -1.60 19.73
CA ARG A 179 4.89 -0.91 20.20
C ARG A 179 6.17 -1.71 19.94
N SER A 180 6.12 -3.05 20.00
CA SER A 180 7.28 -3.90 19.76
C SER A 180 7.78 -3.83 18.32
N MET A 181 6.94 -3.42 17.37
CA MET A 181 7.33 -3.25 15.97
C MET A 181 8.25 -2.04 15.75
N PHE A 182 8.16 -1.01 16.59
CA PHE A 182 8.94 0.22 16.52
C PHE A 182 10.12 0.26 17.53
N ARG A 183 10.27 -0.74 18.39
CA ARG A 183 11.44 -0.88 19.25
C ARG A 183 12.50 -1.72 18.55
N PHE A 184 13.58 -1.08 18.17
CA PHE A 184 14.76 -1.70 17.56
C PHE A 184 15.64 -2.40 18.61
#